data_c246cd9893f30e07ca509af94e631285
#
_entry.id   c246cd9893f30e07ca509af94e631285
#
_cell.length_a   1.000
_cell.length_b   1.000
_cell.length_c   1.000
_cell.angle_alpha   90.00
_cell.angle_beta   90.00
_cell.angle_gamma   90.00
#
_symmetry.space_group_name_H-M   'P 1'
#
loop_
_entity.id
_entity.type
_entity.pdbx_description
1 polymer ?
#
loop_
_entity_poly.entity_id
_entity_poly.type
_entity_poly.pdbx_seq_one_letter_code
_entity_poly.pdbx_strand_id
1 'polypeptide(L)'
;MIHIPYSLNATTLKLPSLIPQLEQEIPADAAGISYGKAEDKMGWNAQPTRMVTFDNVRVPVANRLGVEGQGFAIAMEGLDGGRINIATCSIGTAQQALEEATAYVQERRQFNSAIADFQATQFKLADMLTELVAARQMVRLAASKLDNKDSQATTYCAMAKRFATDVGFNVCNDALQLFGGYGYIKEYPMERHVRDTRVHQILEGTNEIMRVIIARSMLRQ
;
A
#
# COMPACT_ATOMS: atom_id res chain seq x y z
N MET A 1 -8.53 12.33 -9.05
CA MET A 1 -7.82 12.77 -7.82
C MET A 1 -6.45 12.14 -7.88
N ILE A 2 -5.40 12.93 -8.10
CA ILE A 2 -4.03 12.44 -8.21
C ILE A 2 -3.48 12.32 -6.80
N HIS A 3 -3.19 11.11 -6.35
CA HIS A 3 -2.57 10.86 -5.06
C HIS A 3 -1.07 11.04 -5.21
N ILE A 4 -0.52 12.07 -4.57
CA ILE A 4 0.92 12.34 -4.56
C ILE A 4 1.48 11.79 -3.25
N PRO A 5 2.31 10.72 -3.26
CA PRO A 5 2.99 10.27 -2.05
C PRO A 5 4.05 11.31 -1.66
N TYR A 6 3.93 11.86 -0.46
CA TYR A 6 4.95 12.72 0.12
C TYR A 6 6.04 11.87 0.77
N SER A 7 7.32 12.12 0.42
CA SER A 7 8.39 11.81 1.33
C SER A 7 8.56 13.01 2.28
N LEU A 8 8.63 12.77 3.57
CA LEU A 8 8.72 13.79 4.63
C LEU A 8 9.95 14.73 4.52
N ASN A 9 10.86 14.50 3.58
CA ASN A 9 12.09 15.27 3.37
C ASN A 9 12.27 15.79 1.94
N ALA A 10 11.24 15.75 1.08
CA ALA A 10 11.40 16.24 -0.28
C ALA A 10 11.07 17.73 -0.34
N THR A 11 12.07 18.55 -0.57
CA THR A 11 11.95 19.97 -0.97
C THR A 11 11.37 20.12 -2.38
N THR A 12 11.06 19.03 -3.07
CA THR A 12 10.64 19.01 -4.47
C THR A 12 9.44 18.09 -4.65
N LEU A 13 8.35 18.60 -5.22
CA LEU A 13 7.18 17.79 -5.65
C LEU A 13 7.44 17.25 -7.05
N LYS A 14 7.42 15.91 -7.21
CA LYS A 14 7.38 15.29 -8.54
C LYS A 14 5.92 15.19 -8.96
N LEU A 15 5.55 15.91 -9.98
CA LEU A 15 4.22 15.86 -10.58
C LEU A 15 4.31 15.26 -11.98
N PRO A 16 3.51 14.22 -12.28
CA PRO A 16 3.15 13.96 -13.65
C PRO A 16 2.44 15.21 -14.16
N SER A 17 2.95 15.85 -15.21
CA SER A 17 2.27 17.01 -15.75
C SER A 17 0.87 16.62 -16.24
N LEU A 18 -0.09 17.54 -16.17
CA LEU A 18 -1.44 17.40 -16.75
C LEU A 18 -1.38 17.10 -18.27
N ILE A 19 -0.22 17.32 -18.89
CA ILE A 19 0.11 16.87 -20.22
C ILE A 19 0.87 15.55 -20.06
N PRO A 20 0.36 14.40 -20.54
CA PRO A 20 1.00 13.07 -20.37
C PRO A 20 2.45 12.95 -20.88
N GLN A 21 3.04 14.05 -21.28
CA GLN A 21 4.29 14.15 -22.03
C GLN A 21 5.48 14.68 -21.22
N LEU A 22 5.25 15.28 -20.04
CA LEU A 22 6.32 15.92 -19.26
C LEU A 22 6.23 15.57 -17.79
N GLU A 23 7.36 15.19 -17.20
CA GLU A 23 7.55 15.13 -15.74
C GLU A 23 8.52 16.23 -15.35
N GLN A 24 8.24 16.93 -14.24
CA GLN A 24 9.01 18.10 -13.79
C GLN A 24 9.19 18.10 -12.28
N GLU A 25 10.34 18.57 -11.82
CA GLU A 25 10.56 18.88 -10.41
C GLU A 25 10.15 20.31 -10.13
N ILE A 26 9.21 20.52 -9.21
CA ILE A 26 8.71 21.82 -8.81
C ILE A 26 9.02 22.02 -7.33
N PRO A 27 9.74 23.09 -6.93
CA PRO A 27 9.91 23.43 -5.53
C PRO A 27 8.56 23.56 -4.82
N ALA A 28 8.45 23.00 -3.62
CA ALA A 28 7.18 23.01 -2.88
C ALA A 28 6.70 24.41 -2.49
N ASP A 29 7.60 25.38 -2.46
CA ASP A 29 7.38 26.79 -2.16
C ASP A 29 7.31 27.68 -3.42
N ALA A 30 7.24 27.07 -4.62
CA ALA A 30 7.17 27.85 -5.85
C ALA A 30 5.93 28.74 -5.88
N ALA A 31 6.09 29.97 -6.40
CA ALA A 31 4.98 30.92 -6.52
C ALA A 31 3.86 30.31 -7.38
N GLY A 32 2.63 30.40 -6.90
CA GLY A 32 1.44 29.84 -7.54
C GLY A 32 1.08 28.43 -7.05
N ILE A 33 1.84 27.83 -6.11
CA ILE A 33 1.42 26.60 -5.44
C ILE A 33 0.64 26.94 -4.17
N SER A 34 -0.46 26.24 -3.96
CA SER A 34 -1.20 26.29 -2.70
C SER A 34 -1.66 24.92 -2.26
N TYR A 35 -1.78 24.75 -0.94
CA TYR A 35 -2.13 23.47 -0.31
C TYR A 35 -3.45 23.61 0.44
N GLY A 36 -4.40 22.73 0.18
CA GLY A 36 -5.62 22.60 0.94
C GLY A 36 -5.38 22.09 2.37
N LYS A 37 -6.45 22.02 3.17
CA LYS A 37 -6.41 21.37 4.48
C LYS A 37 -6.05 19.89 4.34
N ALA A 38 -5.53 19.30 5.41
CA ALA A 38 -5.38 17.85 5.46
C ALA A 38 -6.75 17.16 5.42
N GLU A 39 -6.85 16.10 4.61
CA GLU A 39 -8.06 15.29 4.56
C GLU A 39 -8.26 14.51 5.87
N ASP A 40 -9.51 14.47 6.34
CA ASP A 40 -9.92 13.60 7.45
C ASP A 40 -10.19 12.19 6.89
N LYS A 41 -9.33 11.24 7.23
CA LYS A 41 -9.31 9.91 6.63
C LYS A 41 -9.73 8.84 7.62
N MET A 42 -10.22 7.72 7.11
CA MET A 42 -10.52 6.51 7.88
C MET A 42 -9.30 6.01 8.67
N GLY A 43 -8.10 6.04 8.07
CA GLY A 43 -6.86 5.57 8.66
C GLY A 43 -5.64 6.14 7.94
N TRP A 44 -4.46 5.54 8.25
CA TRP A 44 -3.16 5.96 7.72
C TRP A 44 -2.88 7.45 7.94
N ASN A 45 -3.22 7.92 9.13
CA ASN A 45 -3.19 9.34 9.45
C ASN A 45 -1.76 9.90 9.61
N ALA A 46 -0.75 9.03 9.77
CA ALA A 46 0.65 9.42 9.73
C ALA A 46 1.09 9.97 8.36
N GLN A 47 0.37 9.59 7.27
CA GLN A 47 0.58 10.10 5.92
C GLN A 47 -0.45 11.20 5.62
N PRO A 48 -0.07 12.49 5.60
CA PRO A 48 -1.00 13.57 5.26
C PRO A 48 -1.40 13.49 3.79
N THR A 49 -2.65 13.77 3.51
CA THR A 49 -3.21 13.89 2.16
C THR A 49 -3.84 15.27 2.03
N ARG A 50 -3.52 15.99 0.97
CA ARG A 50 -4.02 17.36 0.73
C ARG A 50 -4.30 17.56 -0.75
N MET A 51 -5.19 18.49 -1.05
CA MET A 51 -5.29 19.07 -2.39
C MET A 51 -4.06 19.95 -2.65
N VAL A 52 -3.48 19.87 -3.84
CA VAL A 52 -2.44 20.77 -4.30
C VAL A 52 -2.97 21.49 -5.54
N THR A 53 -2.94 22.81 -5.52
CA THR A 53 -3.37 23.66 -6.63
C THR A 53 -2.16 24.36 -7.24
N PHE A 54 -2.11 24.39 -8.56
CA PHE A 54 -1.09 25.06 -9.36
C PHE A 54 -1.78 26.18 -10.16
N ASP A 55 -1.43 27.43 -9.85
CA ASP A 55 -1.93 28.61 -10.56
C ASP A 55 -0.77 29.34 -11.23
N ASN A 56 -0.67 29.21 -12.54
CA ASN A 56 0.38 29.82 -13.36
C ASN A 56 1.81 29.59 -12.87
N VAL A 57 2.09 28.42 -12.28
CA VAL A 57 3.42 28.07 -11.75
C VAL A 57 4.41 28.01 -12.89
N ARG A 58 5.47 28.82 -12.81
CA ARG A 58 6.56 28.83 -13.78
C ARG A 58 7.67 27.89 -13.32
N VAL A 59 7.99 26.90 -14.13
CA VAL A 59 9.02 25.91 -13.87
C VAL A 59 10.16 26.07 -14.86
N PRO A 60 11.41 26.20 -14.43
CA PRO A 60 12.56 26.25 -15.35
C PRO A 60 12.62 24.98 -16.21
N VAL A 61 12.99 25.15 -17.49
CA VAL A 61 13.14 24.00 -18.41
C VAL A 61 14.18 23.00 -17.88
N ALA A 62 15.18 23.46 -17.15
CA ALA A 62 16.21 22.60 -16.53
C ALA A 62 15.63 21.61 -15.49
N ASN A 63 14.45 21.87 -14.91
CA ASN A 63 13.77 20.99 -13.97
C ASN A 63 12.98 19.87 -14.67
N ARG A 64 13.01 19.80 -16.00
CA ARG A 64 12.36 18.74 -16.75
C ARG A 64 13.10 17.41 -16.55
N LEU A 65 12.34 16.36 -16.22
CA LEU A 65 12.84 14.99 -16.11
C LEU A 65 12.67 14.28 -17.46
N GLY A 66 13.78 13.81 -18.02
CA GLY A 66 13.78 13.14 -19.31
C GLY A 66 13.51 14.07 -20.50
N VAL A 67 13.04 13.52 -21.60
CA VAL A 67 12.67 14.25 -22.82
C VAL A 67 11.15 14.35 -22.97
N GLU A 68 10.70 15.26 -23.84
CA GLU A 68 9.27 15.41 -24.13
C GLU A 68 8.66 14.09 -24.62
N GLY A 69 7.48 13.75 -24.11
CA GLY A 69 6.79 12.48 -24.39
C GLY A 69 7.09 11.34 -23.42
N GLN A 70 8.05 11.47 -22.52
CA GLN A 70 8.42 10.40 -21.57
C GLN A 70 7.69 10.45 -20.22
N GLY A 71 6.99 11.52 -19.88
CA GLY A 71 6.41 11.70 -18.56
C GLY A 71 5.54 10.54 -18.11
N PHE A 72 4.69 10.01 -18.99
CA PHE A 72 3.85 8.86 -18.67
C PHE A 72 4.68 7.58 -18.39
N ALA A 73 5.72 7.33 -19.18
CA ALA A 73 6.60 6.16 -19.00
C ALA A 73 7.34 6.23 -17.66
N ILE A 74 7.90 7.40 -17.32
CA ILE A 74 8.58 7.65 -16.04
C ILE A 74 7.61 7.43 -14.86
N ALA A 75 6.39 7.94 -14.95
CA ALA A 75 5.38 7.75 -13.92
C ALA A 75 5.01 6.25 -13.73
N MET A 76 4.86 5.51 -14.83
CA MET A 76 4.54 4.07 -14.78
C MET A 76 5.68 3.24 -14.17
N GLU A 77 6.94 3.57 -14.50
CA GLU A 77 8.11 2.92 -13.91
C GLU A 77 8.18 3.13 -12.40
N GLY A 78 7.91 4.35 -11.93
CA GLY A 78 7.84 4.66 -10.49
C GLY A 78 6.75 3.88 -9.76
N LEU A 79 5.62 3.56 -10.42
CA LEU A 79 4.53 2.80 -9.82
C LEU A 79 4.88 1.33 -9.55
N ASP A 80 5.78 0.70 -10.29
CA ASP A 80 6.17 -0.68 -10.04
C ASP A 80 6.89 -0.82 -8.68
N GLY A 81 7.80 0.09 -8.36
CA GLY A 81 8.41 0.19 -7.04
C GLY A 81 7.40 0.53 -5.94
N GLY A 82 6.48 1.47 -6.20
CA GLY A 82 5.41 1.85 -5.28
C GLY A 82 4.50 0.67 -4.92
N ARG A 83 4.15 -0.19 -5.88
CA ARG A 83 3.35 -1.41 -5.65
C ARG A 83 4.03 -2.37 -4.69
N ILE A 84 5.34 -2.59 -4.83
CA ILE A 84 6.14 -3.42 -3.91
C ILE A 84 6.15 -2.80 -2.51
N ASN A 85 6.35 -1.49 -2.40
CA ASN A 85 6.38 -0.79 -1.12
C ASN A 85 5.05 -0.93 -0.36
N ILE A 86 3.92 -0.73 -1.02
CA ILE A 86 2.60 -0.88 -0.39
C ILE A 86 2.28 -2.33 -0.03
N ALA A 87 2.65 -3.29 -0.87
CA ALA A 87 2.57 -4.70 -0.53
C ALA A 87 3.38 -5.02 0.74
N THR A 88 4.58 -4.46 0.87
CA THR A 88 5.44 -4.63 2.04
C THR A 88 4.84 -4.01 3.30
N CYS A 89 4.25 -2.81 3.20
CA CYS A 89 3.52 -2.18 4.31
C CYS A 89 2.36 -3.07 4.81
N SER A 90 1.60 -3.67 3.88
CA SER A 90 0.52 -4.60 4.23
C SER A 90 1.03 -5.83 4.98
N ILE A 91 2.13 -6.43 4.50
CA ILE A 91 2.76 -7.60 5.14
C ILE A 91 3.26 -7.25 6.54
N GLY A 92 3.90 -6.08 6.72
CA GLY A 92 4.40 -5.66 8.02
C GLY A 92 3.29 -5.48 9.05
N THR A 93 2.20 -4.80 8.66
CA THR A 93 1.05 -4.60 9.53
C THR A 93 0.36 -5.93 9.87
N ALA A 94 0.18 -6.81 8.87
CA ALA A 94 -0.43 -8.12 9.08
C ALA A 94 0.41 -9.04 9.97
N GLN A 95 1.74 -8.98 9.84
CA GLN A 95 2.65 -9.72 10.74
C GLN A 95 2.46 -9.30 12.18
N GLN A 96 2.45 -8.00 12.45
CA GLN A 96 2.25 -7.47 13.79
C GLN A 96 0.87 -7.88 14.35
N ALA A 97 -0.18 -7.74 13.54
CA ALA A 97 -1.53 -8.13 13.95
C ALA A 97 -1.63 -9.63 14.27
N LEU A 98 -0.99 -10.49 13.50
CA LEU A 98 -0.94 -11.93 13.75
C LEU A 98 -0.17 -12.27 15.03
N GLU A 99 0.96 -11.63 15.29
CA GLU A 99 1.77 -11.84 16.50
C GLU A 99 0.99 -11.44 17.76
N GLU A 100 0.37 -10.26 17.76
CA GLU A 100 -0.44 -9.77 18.87
C GLU A 100 -1.68 -10.65 19.08
N ALA A 101 -2.36 -11.07 18.00
CA ALA A 101 -3.52 -11.96 18.13
C ALA A 101 -3.11 -13.34 18.69
N THR A 102 -1.95 -13.86 18.27
CA THR A 102 -1.43 -15.13 18.78
C THR A 102 -1.15 -15.05 20.29
N ALA A 103 -0.50 -13.99 20.75
CA ALA A 103 -0.26 -13.77 22.17
C ALA A 103 -1.57 -13.65 22.96
N TYR A 104 -2.49 -12.83 22.45
CA TYR A 104 -3.78 -12.59 23.10
C TYR A 104 -4.60 -13.86 23.30
N VAL A 105 -4.73 -14.73 22.28
CA VAL A 105 -5.53 -15.96 22.41
C VAL A 105 -4.91 -16.99 23.33
N GLN A 106 -3.60 -16.94 23.57
CA GLN A 106 -2.91 -17.79 24.56
C GLN A 106 -3.21 -17.35 26.00
N GLU A 107 -3.37 -16.06 26.24
CA GLU A 107 -3.66 -15.51 27.57
C GLU A 107 -5.16 -15.47 27.88
N ARG A 108 -5.98 -15.09 26.90
CA ARG A 108 -7.42 -14.91 27.07
C ARG A 108 -8.12 -16.25 27.29
N ARG A 109 -8.91 -16.31 28.37
CA ARG A 109 -9.70 -17.50 28.72
C ARG A 109 -11.20 -17.22 28.62
N GLN A 110 -11.92 -18.15 28.00
CA GLN A 110 -13.39 -18.21 28.00
C GLN A 110 -13.80 -19.68 27.95
N PHE A 111 -15.00 -20.00 28.44
CA PHE A 111 -15.51 -21.38 28.49
C PHE A 111 -14.55 -22.37 29.18
N ASN A 112 -13.87 -21.88 30.23
CA ASN A 112 -12.88 -22.61 31.05
C ASN A 112 -11.59 -23.05 30.32
N SER A 113 -11.32 -22.51 29.14
CA SER A 113 -10.14 -22.82 28.33
C SER A 113 -9.48 -21.54 27.82
N ALA A 114 -8.21 -21.61 27.42
CA ALA A 114 -7.62 -20.55 26.61
C ALA A 114 -8.29 -20.52 25.24
N ILE A 115 -8.41 -19.34 24.65
CA ILE A 115 -8.99 -19.21 23.31
C ILE A 115 -8.15 -20.02 22.28
N ALA A 116 -6.84 -20.11 22.49
CA ALA A 116 -5.91 -20.90 21.67
C ALA A 116 -6.21 -22.42 21.69
N ASP A 117 -6.93 -22.94 22.68
CA ASP A 117 -7.25 -24.38 22.79
C ASP A 117 -8.35 -24.81 21.80
N PHE A 118 -9.11 -23.85 21.26
CA PHE A 118 -10.19 -24.14 20.31
C PHE A 118 -9.65 -24.38 18.91
N GLN A 119 -10.01 -25.49 18.25
CA GLN A 119 -9.56 -25.82 16.91
C GLN A 119 -9.88 -24.72 15.88
N ALA A 120 -11.05 -24.08 15.98
CA ALA A 120 -11.42 -22.97 15.09
C ALA A 120 -10.41 -21.81 15.17
N THR A 121 -9.88 -21.50 16.36
CA THR A 121 -8.81 -20.51 16.55
C THR A 121 -7.50 -20.98 15.94
N GLN A 122 -7.13 -22.23 16.17
CA GLN A 122 -5.90 -22.83 15.62
C GLN A 122 -5.91 -22.83 14.09
N PHE A 123 -7.02 -23.21 13.47
CA PHE A 123 -7.18 -23.21 12.01
C PHE A 123 -7.06 -21.80 11.46
N LYS A 124 -7.73 -20.82 12.07
CA LYS A 124 -7.65 -19.42 11.66
C LYS A 124 -6.20 -18.89 11.72
N LEU A 125 -5.48 -19.13 12.78
CA LEU A 125 -4.07 -18.73 12.92
C LEU A 125 -3.17 -19.43 11.88
N ALA A 126 -3.41 -20.71 11.60
CA ALA A 126 -2.67 -21.45 10.58
C ALA A 126 -2.90 -20.89 9.17
N ASP A 127 -4.14 -20.56 8.83
CA ASP A 127 -4.51 -19.96 7.55
C ASP A 127 -3.89 -18.56 7.40
N MET A 128 -4.02 -17.70 8.43
CA MET A 128 -3.43 -16.37 8.46
C MET A 128 -1.91 -16.41 8.23
N LEU A 129 -1.20 -17.31 8.92
CA LEU A 129 0.25 -17.46 8.77
C LEU A 129 0.62 -17.96 7.37
N THR A 130 -0.11 -18.95 6.87
CA THR A 130 0.16 -19.55 5.55
C THR A 130 0.02 -18.52 4.43
N GLU A 131 -1.09 -17.76 4.43
CA GLU A 131 -1.34 -16.71 3.43
C GLU A 131 -0.32 -15.58 3.53
N LEU A 132 0.05 -15.18 4.76
CA LEU A 132 1.05 -14.13 4.98
C LEU A 132 2.43 -14.52 4.47
N VAL A 133 2.84 -15.79 4.68
CA VAL A 133 4.10 -16.33 4.16
C VAL A 133 4.08 -16.37 2.64
N ALA A 134 3.00 -16.85 2.03
CA ALA A 134 2.84 -16.87 0.57
C ALA A 134 2.89 -15.45 -0.03
N ALA A 135 2.19 -14.48 0.58
CA ALA A 135 2.22 -13.09 0.17
C ALA A 135 3.63 -12.50 0.22
N ARG A 136 4.38 -12.77 1.30
CA ARG A 136 5.77 -12.32 1.45
C ARG A 136 6.68 -12.87 0.35
N GLN A 137 6.53 -14.15 -0.01
CA GLN A 137 7.34 -14.73 -1.08
C GLN A 137 7.00 -14.12 -2.44
N MET A 138 5.73 -13.84 -2.70
CA MET A 138 5.32 -13.17 -3.94
C MET A 138 5.89 -11.75 -4.04
N VAL A 139 5.93 -10.99 -2.95
CA VAL A 139 6.55 -9.65 -2.92
C VAL A 139 8.06 -9.73 -3.17
N ARG A 140 8.75 -10.70 -2.54
CA ARG A 140 10.19 -10.92 -2.77
C ARG A 140 10.50 -11.30 -4.21
N LEU A 141 9.69 -12.16 -4.81
CA LEU A 141 9.82 -12.54 -6.21
C LEU A 141 9.63 -11.33 -7.13
N ALA A 142 8.61 -10.49 -6.88
CA ALA A 142 8.36 -9.28 -7.66
C ALA A 142 9.52 -8.29 -7.54
N ALA A 143 10.05 -8.08 -6.33
CA ALA A 143 11.22 -7.22 -6.11
C ALA A 143 12.44 -7.73 -6.88
N SER A 144 12.75 -9.03 -6.79
CA SER A 144 13.86 -9.63 -7.54
C SER A 144 13.71 -9.47 -9.06
N LYS A 145 12.48 -9.62 -9.58
CA LYS A 145 12.24 -9.40 -11.02
C LYS A 145 12.42 -7.93 -11.41
N LEU A 146 12.00 -7.00 -10.56
CA LEU A 146 12.19 -5.57 -10.81
C LEU A 146 13.68 -5.21 -10.82
N ASP A 147 14.44 -5.67 -9.82
CA ASP A 147 15.89 -5.43 -9.71
C ASP A 147 16.66 -5.98 -10.92
N ASN A 148 16.25 -7.15 -11.42
CA ASN A 148 16.84 -7.78 -12.60
C ASN A 148 16.30 -7.25 -13.93
N LYS A 149 15.44 -6.23 -13.94
CA LYS A 149 14.81 -5.65 -15.14
C LYS A 149 14.13 -6.71 -16.02
N ASP A 150 13.50 -7.71 -15.39
CA ASP A 150 12.77 -8.78 -16.08
C ASP A 150 11.61 -8.18 -16.89
N SER A 151 11.39 -8.67 -18.09
CA SER A 151 10.33 -8.18 -18.98
C SER A 151 8.91 -8.33 -18.41
N GLN A 152 8.73 -9.21 -17.43
CA GLN A 152 7.46 -9.43 -16.73
C GLN A 152 7.36 -8.69 -15.39
N ALA A 153 8.36 -7.89 -15.00
CA ALA A 153 8.43 -7.24 -13.69
C ALA A 153 7.13 -6.52 -13.31
N THR A 154 6.59 -5.70 -14.21
CA THR A 154 5.31 -4.97 -13.98
C THR A 154 4.15 -5.92 -13.65
N THR A 155 4.07 -7.08 -14.31
CA THR A 155 3.02 -8.07 -14.05
C THR A 155 3.19 -8.69 -12.66
N TYR A 156 4.41 -9.05 -12.29
CA TYR A 156 4.69 -9.60 -10.96
C TYR A 156 4.50 -8.56 -9.85
N CYS A 157 4.85 -7.30 -10.07
CA CYS A 157 4.56 -6.20 -9.14
C CYS A 157 3.04 -6.01 -8.94
N ALA A 158 2.25 -6.10 -10.02
CA ALA A 158 0.79 -6.05 -9.92
C ALA A 158 0.20 -7.25 -9.18
N MET A 159 0.71 -8.46 -9.43
CA MET A 159 0.30 -9.69 -8.71
C MET A 159 0.63 -9.58 -7.22
N ALA A 160 1.85 -9.18 -6.88
CA ALA A 160 2.31 -9.03 -5.51
C ALA A 160 1.49 -8.00 -4.74
N LYS A 161 1.28 -6.81 -5.33
CA LYS A 161 0.49 -5.75 -4.72
C LYS A 161 -0.94 -6.21 -4.45
N ARG A 162 -1.63 -6.74 -5.44
CA ARG A 162 -3.00 -7.23 -5.28
C ARG A 162 -3.10 -8.30 -4.19
N PHE A 163 -2.28 -9.33 -4.27
CA PHE A 163 -2.35 -10.46 -3.34
C PHE A 163 -1.98 -10.06 -1.91
N ALA A 164 -0.84 -9.38 -1.73
CA ALA A 164 -0.37 -9.01 -0.40
C ALA A 164 -1.29 -8.00 0.30
N THR A 165 -1.94 -7.08 -0.44
CA THR A 165 -2.87 -6.13 0.18
C THR A 165 -4.22 -6.76 0.52
N ASP A 166 -4.70 -7.73 -0.25
CA ASP A 166 -5.90 -8.51 0.08
C ASP A 166 -5.62 -9.39 1.33
N VAL A 167 -4.53 -10.14 1.32
CA VAL A 167 -4.11 -10.97 2.47
C VAL A 167 -3.87 -10.12 3.71
N GLY A 168 -3.14 -9.01 3.57
CA GLY A 168 -2.82 -8.14 4.70
C GLY A 168 -4.06 -7.57 5.39
N PHE A 169 -5.05 -7.14 4.62
CA PHE A 169 -6.32 -6.69 5.15
C PHE A 169 -7.08 -7.82 5.84
N ASN A 170 -7.18 -9.00 5.23
CA ASN A 170 -7.89 -10.15 5.78
C ASN A 170 -7.25 -10.61 7.10
N VAL A 171 -5.92 -10.71 7.16
CA VAL A 171 -5.19 -11.08 8.39
C VAL A 171 -5.44 -10.06 9.51
N CYS A 172 -5.40 -8.75 9.22
CA CYS A 172 -5.72 -7.72 10.22
C CYS A 172 -7.18 -7.82 10.71
N ASN A 173 -8.12 -8.08 9.80
CA ASN A 173 -9.53 -8.24 10.15
C ASN A 173 -9.77 -9.50 11.00
N ASP A 174 -9.12 -10.60 10.67
CA ASP A 174 -9.21 -11.84 11.44
C ASP A 174 -8.52 -11.72 12.81
N ALA A 175 -7.41 -11.00 12.91
CA ALA A 175 -6.77 -10.66 14.16
C ALA A 175 -7.71 -9.84 15.07
N LEU A 176 -8.37 -8.82 14.51
CA LEU A 176 -9.41 -8.06 15.24
C LEU A 176 -10.52 -8.97 15.73
N GLN A 177 -11.00 -9.90 14.89
CA GLN A 177 -12.04 -10.86 15.28
C GLN A 177 -11.59 -11.75 16.46
N LEU A 178 -10.33 -12.18 16.50
CA LEU A 178 -9.77 -12.98 17.61
C LEU A 178 -9.72 -12.21 18.93
N PHE A 179 -9.56 -10.89 18.89
CA PHE A 179 -9.66 -10.03 20.07
C PHE A 179 -11.12 -9.82 20.55
N GLY A 180 -12.11 -10.12 19.70
CA GLY A 180 -13.52 -9.88 20.01
C GLY A 180 -13.79 -8.39 20.31
N GLY A 181 -14.56 -8.09 21.34
CA GLY A 181 -14.89 -6.71 21.72
C GLY A 181 -13.66 -5.83 22.00
N TYR A 182 -12.58 -6.39 22.52
CA TYR A 182 -11.33 -5.68 22.73
C TYR A 182 -10.62 -5.29 21.43
N GLY A 183 -10.82 -6.01 20.34
CA GLY A 183 -10.31 -5.63 19.03
C GLY A 183 -10.97 -4.38 18.43
N TYR A 184 -12.15 -4.02 18.93
CA TYR A 184 -12.95 -2.90 18.40
C TYR A 184 -12.72 -1.59 19.14
N ILE A 185 -12.07 -1.60 20.30
CA ILE A 185 -11.78 -0.41 21.09
C ILE A 185 -10.35 0.08 20.87
N LYS A 186 -10.13 1.39 20.99
CA LYS A 186 -8.85 2.05 20.67
C LYS A 186 -7.71 1.77 21.66
N GLU A 187 -7.99 1.10 22.76
CA GLU A 187 -6.97 0.67 23.73
C GLU A 187 -6.08 -0.45 23.16
N TYR A 188 -6.59 -1.19 22.17
CA TYR A 188 -5.84 -2.19 21.41
C TYR A 188 -5.64 -1.74 19.96
N PRO A 189 -4.53 -2.11 19.33
CA PRO A 189 -4.20 -1.57 17.99
C PRO A 189 -4.96 -2.21 16.83
N MET A 190 -5.76 -3.25 17.06
CA MET A 190 -6.38 -4.04 16.01
C MET A 190 -7.29 -3.22 15.10
N GLU A 191 -8.12 -2.34 15.66
CA GLU A 191 -9.00 -1.46 14.89
C GLU A 191 -8.20 -0.53 13.97
N ARG A 192 -7.03 -0.06 14.43
CA ARG A 192 -6.14 0.79 13.64
C ARG A 192 -5.50 -0.01 12.50
N HIS A 193 -5.03 -1.24 12.75
CA HIS A 193 -4.46 -2.09 11.71
C HIS A 193 -5.45 -2.32 10.57
N VAL A 194 -6.72 -2.58 10.89
CA VAL A 194 -7.79 -2.75 9.88
C VAL A 194 -8.02 -1.45 9.09
N ARG A 195 -8.13 -0.31 9.78
CA ARG A 195 -8.36 0.98 9.11
C ARG A 195 -7.18 1.37 8.22
N ASP A 196 -5.96 1.16 8.67
CA ASP A 196 -4.76 1.55 7.94
C ASP A 196 -4.53 0.65 6.72
N THR A 197 -4.73 -0.66 6.84
CA THR A 197 -4.53 -1.60 5.71
C THR A 197 -5.61 -1.49 4.64
N ARG A 198 -6.81 -0.95 4.98
CA ARG A 198 -7.89 -0.83 4.00
C ARG A 198 -7.51 0.00 2.77
N VAL A 199 -6.74 1.06 2.94
CA VAL A 199 -6.34 1.92 1.83
C VAL A 199 -5.33 1.25 0.90
N HIS A 200 -4.56 0.25 1.37
CA HIS A 200 -3.58 -0.44 0.55
C HIS A 200 -4.18 -1.17 -0.67
N GLN A 201 -5.44 -1.57 -0.60
CA GLN A 201 -6.16 -2.16 -1.73
C GLN A 201 -6.54 -1.11 -2.80
N ILE A 202 -6.48 0.19 -2.46
CA ILE A 202 -6.96 1.30 -3.28
C ILE A 202 -5.80 2.08 -3.91
N LEU A 203 -4.79 2.44 -3.12
CA LEU A 203 -3.67 3.26 -3.58
C LEU A 203 -2.68 2.47 -4.46
N GLU A 204 -1.75 3.18 -5.13
CA GLU A 204 -0.78 2.62 -6.09
C GLU A 204 -1.43 1.83 -7.23
N GLY A 205 -2.66 2.20 -7.55
CA GLY A 205 -3.58 1.49 -8.43
C GLY A 205 -4.46 0.51 -7.67
N THR A 206 -5.77 0.60 -7.86
CA THR A 206 -6.72 -0.29 -7.17
C THR A 206 -6.47 -1.76 -7.54
N ASN A 207 -6.88 -2.69 -6.68
CA ASN A 207 -6.71 -4.12 -6.95
C ASN A 207 -7.46 -4.58 -8.22
N GLU A 208 -8.49 -3.84 -8.65
CA GLU A 208 -9.14 -4.02 -9.95
C GLU A 208 -8.20 -3.67 -11.11
N ILE A 209 -7.47 -2.55 -11.02
CA ILE A 209 -6.46 -2.16 -12.02
C ILE A 209 -5.31 -3.16 -12.06
N MET A 210 -4.91 -3.72 -10.91
CA MET A 210 -3.90 -4.78 -10.89
C MET A 210 -4.37 -6.01 -11.70
N ARG A 211 -5.65 -6.39 -11.56
CA ARG A 211 -6.25 -7.48 -12.36
C ARG A 211 -6.24 -7.17 -13.86
N VAL A 212 -6.49 -5.93 -14.24
CA VAL A 212 -6.41 -5.49 -15.65
C VAL A 212 -4.99 -5.63 -16.20
N ILE A 213 -3.97 -5.23 -15.43
CA ILE A 213 -2.55 -5.33 -15.83
C ILE A 213 -2.18 -6.81 -16.04
N ILE A 214 -2.51 -7.66 -15.08
CA ILE A 214 -2.23 -9.11 -15.13
C ILE A 214 -2.92 -9.75 -16.33
N ALA A 215 -4.22 -9.52 -16.49
CA ALA A 215 -4.99 -10.10 -17.58
C ALA A 215 -4.48 -9.66 -18.97
N ARG A 216 -4.13 -8.38 -19.13
CA ARG A 216 -3.56 -7.88 -20.39
C ARG A 216 -2.20 -8.52 -20.71
N SER A 217 -1.38 -8.79 -19.71
CA SER A 217 -0.11 -9.48 -19.91
C SER A 217 -0.33 -10.93 -20.36
N MET A 218 -1.32 -11.63 -19.81
CA MET A 218 -1.66 -13.01 -20.19
C MET A 218 -2.26 -13.13 -21.59
N LEU A 219 -3.07 -12.15 -21.99
CA LEU A 219 -3.84 -12.20 -23.25
C LEU A 219 -3.09 -11.63 -24.46
N ARG A 220 -1.96 -10.97 -24.27
CA ARG A 220 -1.15 -10.37 -25.34
C ARG A 220 0.05 -11.25 -25.76
N GLN A 221 0.07 -12.48 -25.31
CA GLN A 221 1.11 -13.46 -25.71
C GLN A 221 0.89 -13.98 -27.10
#